data_6d892b8c23e25091015b1d104c173196
#
_entry.id   6d892b8c23e25091015b1d104c173196
#
_cell.length_a   1.000
_cell.length_b   1.000
_cell.length_c   1.000
_cell.angle_alpha   90.00
_cell.angle_beta   90.00
_cell.angle_gamma   90.00
#
_symmetry.space_group_name_H-M   'P 1'
#
loop_
_entity.id
_entity.type
_entity.pdbx_description
1 polymer ?
#
loop_
_entity_poly.entity_id
_entity_poly.type
_entity_poly.pdbx_seq_one_letter_code
_entity_poly.pdbx_strand_id
1 'polypeptide(L)'
;MARGRHRDTTSGHMPSQRQLRVGEVIRHTVADLLSRGAVHDPVVEAHIVTVPEVRMSPDLRLATIYVMPLGGKDEQQVVDALERHKKYLRGEIARGVNLKFAPEIRFRLDERFDEAERIEKLLRTPEVRRDLESNPDEKQ
;
A
#
# COMPACT_ATOMS: atom_id res chain seq x y z
N MET A 1 -20.73 -25.31 -9.90
CA MET A 1 -20.26 -25.12 -9.50
C MET A 1 -19.81 -24.83 -8.97
N ALA A 2 -19.74 -24.69 -8.83
CA ALA A 2 -19.15 -24.32 -8.06
C ALA A 2 -18.79 -24.00 -7.67
N ARG A 3 -18.82 -24.06 -7.59
CA ARG A 3 -18.24 -23.67 -7.11
C ARG A 3 -17.86 -23.14 -6.50
N GLY A 4 -17.89 -22.86 -6.40
CA GLY A 4 -17.31 -22.19 -5.70
C GLY A 4 -17.22 -21.64 -5.34
N ARG A 5 -17.22 -21.45 -5.22
CA ARG A 5 -16.91 -20.80 -4.76
C ARG A 5 -16.46 -20.20 -4.31
N HIS A 6 -16.33 -19.82 -4.33
CA HIS A 6 -15.68 -19.18 -3.93
C HIS A 6 -15.51 -18.69 -3.27
N ARG A 7 -15.71 -18.67 -2.94
CA ARG A 7 -15.47 -18.23 -2.28
C ARG A 7 -14.86 -17.87 -1.68
N ASP A 8 -14.77 -17.77 -1.39
CA ASP A 8 -14.03 -17.61 -0.69
C ASP A 8 -13.30 -17.28 -0.81
N THR A 9 -13.54 -17.21 -1.16
CA THR A 9 -12.59 -16.83 -1.45
C THR A 9 -11.93 -15.96 -1.01
N THR A 10 -12.16 -15.83 -0.81
CA THR A 10 -11.60 -14.71 -0.42
C THR A 10 -10.59 -14.74 0.63
N SER A 11 -10.93 -14.74 1.80
CA SER A 11 -9.95 -14.64 2.86
C SER A 11 -9.17 -15.91 2.93
N GLY A 12 -7.88 -15.79 3.13
CA GLY A 12 -7.03 -16.92 3.22
C GLY A 12 -6.58 -17.51 1.90
N HIS A 13 -7.15 -17.03 0.84
CA HIS A 13 -6.74 -17.50 -0.48
C HIS A 13 -5.45 -16.86 -0.91
N MET A 14 -4.58 -17.68 -1.47
CA MET A 14 -3.38 -17.16 -2.09
C MET A 14 -3.72 -16.61 -3.45
N PRO A 15 -3.19 -15.44 -3.80
CA PRO A 15 -3.40 -14.93 -5.14
C PRO A 15 -2.72 -15.80 -6.18
N SER A 16 -3.27 -15.81 -7.39
CA SER A 16 -2.68 -16.54 -8.48
C SER A 16 -1.39 -15.87 -8.92
N GLN A 17 -0.58 -16.61 -9.67
CA GLN A 17 0.64 -16.04 -10.24
C GLN A 17 0.33 -14.83 -11.09
N ARG A 18 -0.76 -14.90 -11.84
CA ARG A 18 -1.12 -13.78 -12.69
C ARG A 18 -1.50 -12.56 -11.87
N GLN A 19 -2.25 -12.75 -10.79
CA GLN A 19 -2.58 -11.65 -9.90
C GLN A 19 -1.32 -11.00 -9.33
N LEU A 20 -0.36 -11.82 -8.90
CA LEU A 20 0.87 -11.31 -8.33
C LEU A 20 1.68 -10.56 -9.37
N ARG A 21 1.76 -11.10 -10.57
CA ARG A 21 2.55 -10.48 -11.64
C ARG A 21 1.98 -9.14 -12.06
N VAL A 22 0.67 -9.10 -12.26
CA VAL A 22 0.02 -7.85 -12.65
C VAL A 22 0.13 -6.83 -11.52
N GLY A 23 -0.09 -7.26 -10.29
CA GLY A 23 0.05 -6.35 -9.16
C GLY A 23 1.44 -5.76 -9.07
N GLU A 24 2.46 -6.57 -9.34
CA GLU A 24 3.83 -6.09 -9.23
C GLU A 24 4.14 -5.08 -10.34
N VAL A 25 3.63 -5.29 -11.54
CA VAL A 25 3.81 -4.32 -12.60
C VAL A 25 3.16 -2.99 -12.23
N ILE A 26 1.94 -3.06 -11.70
CA ILE A 26 1.25 -1.84 -11.30
C ILE A 26 2.00 -1.15 -10.16
N ARG A 27 2.50 -1.93 -9.20
CA ARG A 27 3.24 -1.36 -8.08
C ARG A 27 4.45 -0.57 -8.58
N HIS A 28 5.22 -1.17 -9.48
CA HIS A 28 6.39 -0.50 -10.03
C HIS A 28 6.01 0.75 -10.80
N THR A 29 4.94 0.68 -11.57
CA THR A 29 4.49 1.82 -12.35
C THR A 29 4.12 2.99 -11.44
N VAL A 30 3.32 2.72 -10.41
CA VAL A 30 2.87 3.78 -9.51
C VAL A 30 4.04 4.32 -8.69
N ALA A 31 4.89 3.43 -8.18
CA ALA A 31 6.04 3.87 -7.42
C ALA A 31 6.95 4.78 -8.25
N ASP A 32 7.15 4.43 -9.52
CA ASP A 32 7.95 5.25 -10.40
C ASP A 32 7.32 6.61 -10.64
N LEU A 33 6.02 6.62 -10.89
CA LEU A 33 5.32 7.89 -11.11
C LEU A 33 5.44 8.80 -9.90
N LEU A 34 5.28 8.24 -8.72
CA LEU A 34 5.36 9.04 -7.50
C LEU A 34 6.78 9.53 -7.27
N SER A 35 7.78 8.68 -7.50
CA SER A 35 9.15 9.06 -7.21
C SER A 35 9.68 10.13 -8.15
N ARG A 36 9.18 10.20 -9.37
CA ARG A 36 9.64 11.23 -10.30
C ARG A 36 8.71 12.43 -10.36
N GLY A 37 7.80 12.54 -9.40
CA GLY A 37 6.96 13.72 -9.28
C GLY A 37 5.94 13.89 -10.37
N ALA A 38 5.45 12.79 -10.93
CA ALA A 38 4.49 12.87 -12.02
C ALA A 38 3.10 13.28 -11.56
N VAL A 39 2.79 13.14 -10.28
CA VAL A 39 1.50 13.55 -9.75
C VAL A 39 1.66 14.97 -9.20
N HIS A 40 1.06 15.91 -9.90
CA HIS A 40 1.22 17.32 -9.54
C HIS A 40 0.14 17.72 -8.56
N ASP A 41 0.42 17.48 -7.29
CA ASP A 41 -0.49 17.80 -6.20
C ASP A 41 0.36 18.20 -5.01
N PRO A 42 0.09 19.37 -4.41
CA PRO A 42 0.92 19.83 -3.30
C PRO A 42 1.00 18.85 -2.14
N VAL A 43 -0.10 18.15 -1.87
CA VAL A 43 -0.09 17.18 -0.78
C VAL A 43 0.83 16.02 -1.10
N VAL A 44 0.73 15.50 -2.33
CA VAL A 44 1.58 14.39 -2.74
C VAL A 44 3.04 14.82 -2.81
N GLU A 45 3.29 16.02 -3.35
CA GLU A 45 4.65 16.49 -3.53
C GLU A 45 5.34 16.80 -2.20
N ALA A 46 4.56 17.09 -1.17
CA ALA A 46 5.12 17.40 0.14
C ALA A 46 5.54 16.14 0.91
N HIS A 47 5.27 14.97 0.38
CA HIS A 47 5.53 13.72 1.11
C HIS A 47 6.29 12.75 0.23
N ILE A 48 7.09 11.91 0.88
CA ILE A 48 7.66 10.75 0.21
C ILE A 48 6.68 9.59 0.44
N VAL A 49 6.11 9.10 -0.65
CA VAL A 49 5.06 8.09 -0.56
C VAL A 49 5.59 6.79 -1.15
N THR A 50 5.58 5.74 -0.35
CA THR A 50 6.00 4.43 -0.82
C THR A 50 4.78 3.60 -1.18
N VAL A 51 4.98 2.61 -2.04
CA VAL A 51 3.92 1.70 -2.47
C VAL A 51 4.35 0.29 -2.08
N PRO A 52 4.02 -0.13 -0.86
CA PRO A 52 4.47 -1.46 -0.41
C PRO A 52 3.84 -2.60 -1.16
N GLU A 53 2.61 -2.46 -1.60
CA GLU A 53 1.92 -3.60 -2.16
C GLU A 53 0.77 -3.15 -3.04
N VAL A 54 0.49 -3.93 -4.08
CA VAL A 54 -0.73 -3.80 -4.88
C VAL A 54 -1.39 -5.17 -4.91
N ARG A 55 -2.66 -5.20 -4.55
CA ARG A 55 -3.43 -6.44 -4.56
C ARG A 55 -4.47 -6.39 -5.66
N MET A 56 -4.49 -7.43 -6.47
CA MET A 56 -5.44 -7.53 -7.56
C MET A 56 -6.61 -8.41 -7.14
N SER A 57 -7.81 -8.03 -7.60
CA SER A 57 -8.93 -8.96 -7.51
C SER A 57 -8.67 -10.15 -8.43
N PRO A 58 -9.32 -11.30 -8.15
CA PRO A 58 -9.06 -12.49 -8.97
C PRO A 58 -9.36 -12.28 -10.46
N ASP A 59 -10.35 -11.45 -10.78
CA ASP A 59 -10.69 -11.19 -12.17
C ASP A 59 -9.85 -10.07 -12.77
N LEU A 60 -8.89 -9.53 -12.01
CA LEU A 60 -7.97 -8.48 -12.44
C LEU A 60 -8.66 -7.17 -12.79
N ARG A 61 -9.87 -6.97 -12.29
CA ARG A 61 -10.62 -5.74 -12.58
C ARG A 61 -10.42 -4.65 -11.57
N LEU A 62 -9.91 -4.99 -10.39
CA LEU A 62 -9.69 -4.01 -9.34
C LEU A 62 -8.30 -4.17 -8.77
N ALA A 63 -7.56 -3.07 -8.74
CA ALA A 63 -6.26 -3.00 -8.11
C ALA A 63 -6.37 -2.15 -6.84
N THR A 64 -6.03 -2.73 -5.71
CA THR A 64 -5.95 -1.99 -4.46
C THR A 64 -4.48 -1.63 -4.24
N ILE A 65 -4.20 -0.35 -4.30
CA ILE A 65 -2.83 0.15 -4.21
C ILE A 65 -2.60 0.64 -2.79
N TYR A 66 -1.75 -0.07 -2.06
CA TYR A 66 -1.43 0.31 -0.69
C TYR A 66 -0.29 1.30 -0.72
N VAL A 67 -0.44 2.36 0.04
CA VAL A 67 0.54 3.42 0.10
C VAL A 67 0.89 3.73 1.55
N MET A 68 2.10 4.24 1.74
CA MET A 68 2.57 4.61 3.06
C MET A 68 3.41 5.87 2.94
N PRO A 69 2.87 7.01 3.37
CA PRO A 69 3.69 8.22 3.44
C PRO A 69 4.74 8.07 4.54
N LEU A 70 5.96 8.48 4.24
CA LEU A 70 7.02 8.41 5.22
C LEU A 70 6.74 9.37 6.39
N GLY A 71 7.04 8.92 7.59
CA GLY A 71 6.82 9.72 8.77
C GLY A 71 5.44 9.62 9.35
N GLY A 72 4.51 9.02 8.63
CA GLY A 72 3.17 8.78 9.16
C GLY A 72 2.32 10.03 9.33
N LYS A 73 2.70 11.13 8.67
CA LYS A 73 1.92 12.35 8.77
C LYS A 73 1.01 12.50 7.56
N ASP A 74 -0.17 13.06 7.81
CA ASP A 74 -1.10 13.42 6.75
C ASP A 74 -1.46 12.22 5.89
N GLU A 75 -1.53 11.04 6.50
CA GLU A 75 -1.74 9.82 5.75
C GLU A 75 -3.03 9.83 4.96
N GLN A 76 -4.12 10.23 5.62
CA GLN A 76 -5.40 10.24 4.94
C GLN A 76 -5.44 11.31 3.85
N GLN A 77 -4.79 12.43 4.09
CA GLN A 77 -4.74 13.50 3.10
C GLN A 77 -4.00 13.05 1.84
N VAL A 78 -2.93 12.25 2.03
CA VAL A 78 -2.21 11.71 0.88
C VAL A 78 -3.08 10.74 0.10
N VAL A 79 -3.80 9.86 0.80
CA VAL A 79 -4.70 8.93 0.13
C VAL A 79 -5.76 9.70 -0.65
N ASP A 80 -6.34 10.72 -0.02
CA ASP A 80 -7.38 11.51 -0.68
C ASP A 80 -6.83 12.21 -1.92
N ALA A 81 -5.60 12.71 -1.83
CA ALA A 81 -4.97 13.37 -2.96
C ALA A 81 -4.75 12.40 -4.12
N LEU A 82 -4.28 11.19 -3.79
CA LEU A 82 -4.09 10.18 -4.83
C LEU A 82 -5.41 9.78 -5.46
N GLU A 83 -6.47 9.69 -4.66
CA GLU A 83 -7.79 9.39 -5.20
C GLU A 83 -8.24 10.48 -6.16
N ARG A 84 -7.90 11.74 -5.88
CA ARG A 84 -8.26 12.82 -6.79
C ARG A 84 -7.57 12.68 -8.14
N HIS A 85 -6.41 12.05 -8.18
CA HIS A 85 -5.64 11.88 -9.42
C HIS A 85 -5.78 10.46 -9.99
N LYS A 86 -6.78 9.75 -9.52
CA LYS A 86 -7.00 8.36 -9.90
C LYS A 86 -7.11 8.19 -11.41
N LYS A 87 -7.81 9.10 -12.06
CA LYS A 87 -8.02 8.97 -13.50
C LYS A 87 -6.72 9.05 -14.27
N TYR A 88 -5.87 10.00 -13.90
CA TYR A 88 -4.57 10.14 -14.53
C TYR A 88 -3.73 8.89 -14.30
N LEU A 89 -3.69 8.43 -13.05
CA LEU A 89 -2.88 7.27 -12.70
C LEU A 89 -3.37 6.02 -13.39
N ARG A 90 -4.68 5.88 -13.50
CA ARG A 90 -5.24 4.73 -14.20
C ARG A 90 -4.83 4.72 -15.66
N GLY A 91 -4.78 5.89 -16.28
CA GLY A 91 -4.33 5.98 -17.66
C GLY A 91 -2.87 5.58 -17.82
N GLU A 92 -2.03 5.99 -16.89
CA GLU A 92 -0.63 5.62 -16.94
C GLU A 92 -0.43 4.13 -16.72
N ILE A 93 -1.20 3.56 -15.79
CA ILE A 93 -1.15 2.13 -15.55
C ILE A 93 -1.57 1.37 -16.81
N ALA A 94 -2.61 1.85 -17.48
CA ALA A 94 -3.10 1.16 -18.66
C ALA A 94 -2.03 1.06 -19.76
N ARG A 95 -1.16 2.05 -19.82
CA ARG A 95 -0.09 2.02 -20.82
C ARG A 95 0.98 1.00 -20.49
N GLY A 96 1.18 0.73 -19.20
CA GLY A 96 2.26 -0.13 -18.78
C GLY A 96 1.86 -1.57 -18.54
N VAL A 97 0.57 -1.85 -18.51
CA VAL A 97 0.09 -3.18 -18.20
C VAL A 97 -0.65 -3.73 -19.40
N ASN A 98 -0.20 -4.90 -19.87
CA ASN A 98 -0.79 -5.51 -21.06
C ASN A 98 -2.00 -6.34 -20.64
N LEU A 99 -3.10 -5.66 -20.39
CA LEU A 99 -4.36 -6.31 -20.03
C LEU A 99 -5.43 -5.92 -21.02
N LYS A 100 -6.42 -6.79 -21.13
CA LYS A 100 -7.54 -6.52 -22.01
C LYS A 100 -8.27 -5.24 -21.59
N PHE A 101 -8.42 -5.04 -20.31
CA PHE A 101 -9.06 -3.84 -19.77
C PHE A 101 -8.18 -3.27 -18.67
N ALA A 102 -8.12 -1.94 -18.62
CA ALA A 102 -7.43 -1.29 -17.51
C ALA A 102 -8.24 -1.53 -16.23
N PRO A 103 -7.60 -1.97 -15.15
CA PRO A 103 -8.33 -2.20 -13.93
C PRO A 103 -8.76 -0.89 -13.29
N GLU A 104 -9.83 -0.96 -12.52
CA GLU A 104 -10.13 0.11 -11.60
C GLU A 104 -9.08 0.14 -10.52
N ILE A 105 -8.78 1.30 -10.00
CA ILE A 105 -7.79 1.39 -8.93
C ILE A 105 -8.42 2.10 -7.74
N ARG A 106 -7.88 1.77 -6.57
CA ARG A 106 -8.22 2.47 -5.35
C ARG A 106 -6.99 2.50 -4.47
N PHE A 107 -6.91 3.53 -3.64
CA PHE A 107 -5.77 3.71 -2.77
C PHE A 107 -6.17 3.47 -1.33
N ARG A 108 -5.30 2.81 -0.58
CA ARG A 108 -5.53 2.50 0.83
C ARG A 108 -4.21 2.64 1.57
N LEU A 109 -4.30 3.02 2.82
CA LEU A 109 -3.12 2.99 3.67
C LEU A 109 -2.75 1.57 3.99
N ASP A 110 -1.46 1.32 4.10
CA ASP A 110 -0.99 0.00 4.51
C ASP A 110 -1.00 -0.05 6.03
N GLU A 111 -2.05 -0.63 6.58
CA GLU A 111 -2.23 -0.66 8.02
C GLU A 111 -1.25 -1.54 8.74
N ARG A 112 -0.58 -2.41 8.00
CA ARG A 112 0.44 -3.25 8.64
C ARG A 112 1.60 -2.41 9.17
N PHE A 113 1.96 -1.36 8.44
CA PHE A 113 2.98 -0.43 8.93
C PHE A 113 2.48 0.34 10.14
N ASP A 114 1.23 0.77 10.12
CA ASP A 114 0.65 1.44 11.27
C ASP A 114 0.70 0.57 12.50
N GLU A 115 0.37 -0.71 12.34
CA GLU A 115 0.41 -1.64 13.45
C GLU A 115 1.81 -1.77 14.01
N ALA A 116 2.79 -1.94 13.12
CA ALA A 116 4.17 -2.09 13.56
C ALA A 116 4.65 -0.84 14.28
N GLU A 117 4.31 0.32 13.75
CA GLU A 117 4.71 1.56 14.38
C GLU A 117 4.05 1.73 15.74
N ARG A 118 2.81 1.33 15.84
CA ARG A 118 2.10 1.44 17.11
C ARG A 118 2.73 0.57 18.18
N ILE A 119 3.08 -0.64 17.79
CA ILE A 119 3.75 -1.55 18.71
C ILE A 119 5.09 -0.98 19.12
N GLU A 120 5.83 -0.45 18.19
CA GLU A 120 7.13 0.14 18.49
C GLU A 120 6.99 1.32 19.42
N LYS A 121 5.97 2.15 19.22
CA LYS A 121 5.73 3.26 20.10
C LYS A 121 5.40 2.81 21.52
N LEU A 122 4.63 1.74 21.63
CA LEU A 122 4.32 1.20 22.95
C LEU A 122 5.59 0.74 23.66
N LEU A 123 6.50 0.13 22.93
CA LEU A 123 7.76 -0.31 23.51
C LEU A 123 8.65 0.83 23.93
N ARG A 124 8.38 2.03 23.43
CA ARG A 124 9.16 3.22 23.78
C ARG A 124 8.48 4.09 24.82
N THR A 125 7.37 3.65 25.37
CA THR A 125 6.74 4.41 26.45
C THR A 125 7.67 4.41 27.65
N PRO A 126 7.53 5.41 28.52
CA PRO A 126 8.43 5.48 29.68
C PRO A 126 8.41 4.24 30.54
N GLU A 127 7.24 3.65 30.73
CA GLU A 127 7.13 2.48 31.58
C GLU A 127 7.85 1.28 30.95
N VAL A 128 7.60 1.05 29.66
CA VAL A 128 8.23 -0.07 28.99
C VAL A 128 9.73 0.16 28.89
N ARG A 129 10.14 1.37 28.58
CA ARG A 129 11.55 1.67 28.49
C ARG A 129 12.25 1.46 29.82
N ARG A 130 11.60 1.83 30.92
CA ARG A 130 12.17 1.63 32.23
C ARG A 130 12.38 0.16 32.50
N ASP A 131 11.41 -0.67 32.13
CA ASP A 131 11.57 -2.09 32.34
C ASP A 131 12.73 -2.64 31.52
N LEU A 132 12.85 -2.21 30.28
CA LEU A 132 13.94 -2.66 29.44
C LEU A 132 15.30 -2.19 29.96
N GLU A 133 15.35 -0.95 30.45
CA GLU A 133 16.59 -0.37 30.94
C GLU A 133 17.01 -0.93 32.27
N SER A 134 16.07 -1.46 33.03
CA SER A 134 16.42 -2.06 34.31
C SER A 134 17.08 -3.43 34.14
N ASN A 135 17.00 -3.99 32.96
CA ASN A 135 17.68 -5.25 32.66
C ASN A 135 19.18 -4.99 32.56
N PRO A 136 19.99 -5.60 33.43
CA PRO A 136 21.42 -5.30 33.43
C PRO A 136 22.09 -5.54 32.09
N ASP A 137 21.63 -6.54 31.35
CA ASP A 137 22.23 -6.85 30.08
C ASP A 137 21.97 -5.78 29.04
N GLU A 138 20.91 -5.04 29.22
CA GLU A 138 20.54 -4.03 28.25
C GLU A 138 21.10 -2.68 28.55
N LYS A 139 21.53 -2.48 29.76
CA LYS A 139 22.10 -1.21 30.13
C LYS A 139 23.50 -1.02 29.57
N GLN A 140 24.10 -2.10 29.12
CA GLN A 140 25.43 -2.03 28.57
C GLN A 140 25.44 -1.51 27.16
#